data_4673fa45a88d7b01dfdde0e8d7d1aa2b
#
_entry.id   4673fa45a88d7b01dfdde0e8d7d1aa2b
#
_cell.length_a   1.000
_cell.length_b   1.000
_cell.length_c   1.000
_cell.angle_alpha   90.00
_cell.angle_beta   90.00
_cell.angle_gamma   90.00
#
_symmetry.space_group_name_H-M   'P 1'
#
loop_
_entity.id
_entity.type
_entity.pdbx_description
1 polymer ?
#
loop_
_entity_poly.entity_id
_entity_poly.type
_entity_poly.pdbx_seq_one_letter_code
_entity_poly.pdbx_strand_id
1 'polypeptide(L)'
;FLVYNLKFLWAWVVDGVRLPVLGRLGQRVSWMLLAGTLVIAAVINLALVDPTADIAWTATSAILVGAAGATFDIVIDAYRIETLKPYQLGTGSGMSQYGWRIGSTAAGALALVVAARWDWSVAYMACAAFALPAMLTALIMGEPPRHRDAVQRKGLAELGASIAGPFVEFFKRSGAWLVLLFILLHKIGDTLGQLVLRLLLNDMGYTNDEIAIWD
;
A
#
# COMPACT_ATOMS: atom_id res chain seq x y z
N PHE A 1 -5.17 -0.69 -9.62
CA PHE A 1 -6.13 -0.19 -8.60
C PHE A 1 -7.08 -1.27 -8.09
N LEU A 2 -7.68 -2.14 -8.95
CA LEU A 2 -8.66 -3.14 -8.51
C LEU A 2 -8.12 -4.08 -7.44
N VAL A 3 -6.94 -4.68 -7.66
CA VAL A 3 -6.29 -5.59 -6.72
C VAL A 3 -6.02 -4.90 -5.38
N TYR A 4 -5.57 -3.65 -5.41
CA TYR A 4 -5.28 -2.88 -4.21
C TYR A 4 -6.55 -2.58 -3.39
N ASN A 5 -7.66 -2.28 -4.04
CA ASN A 5 -8.95 -2.06 -3.36
C ASN A 5 -9.53 -3.33 -2.74
N LEU A 6 -9.16 -4.51 -3.25
CA LEU A 6 -9.59 -5.80 -2.72
C LEU A 6 -8.70 -6.34 -1.60
N LYS A 7 -7.68 -5.60 -1.14
CA LYS A 7 -6.71 -6.05 -0.12
C LYS A 7 -7.36 -6.54 1.19
N PHE A 8 -8.56 -6.05 1.54
CA PHE A 8 -9.29 -6.47 2.73
C PHE A 8 -9.69 -7.95 2.70
N LEU A 9 -9.80 -8.57 1.49
CA LEU A 9 -10.17 -9.97 1.34
C LEU A 9 -9.11 -10.93 1.90
N TRP A 10 -7.83 -10.52 1.93
CA TRP A 10 -6.75 -11.36 2.46
C TRP A 10 -5.99 -10.74 3.64
N ALA A 11 -6.41 -9.57 4.14
CA ALA A 11 -5.80 -8.94 5.31
C ALA A 11 -5.79 -9.87 6.54
N TRP A 12 -6.82 -10.71 6.69
CA TRP A 12 -6.92 -11.72 7.75
C TRP A 12 -5.79 -12.76 7.70
N VAL A 13 -5.21 -13.05 6.51
CA VAL A 13 -4.06 -13.96 6.36
C VAL A 13 -2.85 -13.38 7.08
N VAL A 14 -2.58 -12.11 6.86
CA VAL A 14 -1.48 -11.37 7.50
C VAL A 14 -1.64 -11.33 9.01
N ASP A 15 -2.88 -11.23 9.49
CA ASP A 15 -3.18 -11.18 10.93
C ASP A 15 -3.19 -12.56 11.59
N GLY A 16 -3.63 -13.60 10.87
CA GLY A 16 -3.87 -14.94 11.43
C GLY A 16 -2.73 -15.93 11.23
N VAL A 17 -1.94 -15.77 10.16
CA VAL A 17 -0.91 -16.76 9.81
C VAL A 17 0.46 -16.36 10.38
N ARG A 18 1.03 -17.23 11.19
CA ARG A 18 2.43 -17.10 11.67
C ARG A 18 3.36 -17.78 10.68
N LEU A 19 4.37 -17.07 10.23
CA LEU A 19 5.37 -17.62 9.32
C LEU A 19 6.33 -18.56 10.08
N PRO A 20 6.53 -19.81 9.62
CA PRO A 20 7.22 -20.82 10.42
C PRO A 20 8.72 -20.54 10.62
N VAL A 21 9.40 -19.95 9.64
CA VAL A 21 10.85 -19.70 9.68
C VAL A 21 11.17 -18.32 10.25
N LEU A 22 10.50 -17.30 9.74
CA LEU A 22 10.72 -15.90 10.15
C LEU A 22 9.98 -15.53 11.43
N GLY A 23 9.06 -16.38 11.92
CA GLY A 23 8.23 -16.12 13.09
C GLY A 23 8.99 -15.89 14.40
N ARG A 24 10.30 -16.20 14.44
CA ARG A 24 11.18 -15.89 15.58
C ARG A 24 11.44 -14.37 15.73
N LEU A 25 11.31 -13.61 14.64
CA LEU A 25 11.47 -12.15 14.65
C LEU A 25 10.18 -11.41 15.06
N GLY A 26 9.10 -12.17 15.29
CA GLY A 26 7.76 -11.62 15.51
C GLY A 26 6.88 -11.71 14.26
N GLN A 27 5.57 -11.56 14.44
CA GLN A 27 4.63 -11.72 13.31
C GLN A 27 4.69 -10.54 12.34
N ARG A 28 4.69 -9.32 12.86
CA ARG A 28 4.68 -8.11 12.00
C ARG A 28 5.99 -7.92 11.26
N VAL A 29 7.12 -8.11 11.95
CA VAL A 29 8.45 -8.04 11.33
C VAL A 29 8.60 -9.11 10.25
N SER A 30 8.17 -10.34 10.52
CA SER A 30 8.25 -11.45 9.56
C SER A 30 7.43 -11.18 8.30
N TRP A 31 6.20 -10.70 8.44
CA TRP A 31 5.34 -10.33 7.32
C TRP A 31 5.87 -9.11 6.56
N MET A 32 6.49 -8.13 7.27
CA MET A 32 7.13 -6.98 6.65
C MET A 32 8.27 -7.40 5.71
N LEU A 33 9.11 -8.31 6.19
CA LEU A 33 10.23 -8.84 5.39
C LEU A 33 9.73 -9.66 4.20
N LEU A 34 8.75 -10.55 4.43
CA LEU A 34 8.19 -11.37 3.36
C LEU A 34 7.52 -10.51 2.30
N ALA A 35 6.60 -9.63 2.70
CA ALA A 35 5.85 -8.79 1.77
C ALA A 35 6.77 -7.80 1.03
N GLY A 36 7.74 -7.20 1.72
CA GLY A 36 8.75 -6.34 1.09
C GLY A 36 9.61 -7.09 0.07
N THR A 37 10.02 -8.32 0.39
CA THR A 37 10.77 -9.17 -0.56
C THR A 37 9.90 -9.54 -1.77
N LEU A 38 8.61 -9.83 -1.56
CA LEU A 38 7.68 -10.09 -2.66
C LEU A 38 7.49 -8.86 -3.56
N VAL A 39 7.42 -7.65 -2.98
CA VAL A 39 7.37 -6.41 -3.76
C VAL A 39 8.62 -6.27 -4.62
N ILE A 40 9.81 -6.42 -4.03
CA ILE A 40 11.08 -6.33 -4.75
C ILE A 40 11.12 -7.35 -5.89
N ALA A 41 10.79 -8.62 -5.61
CA ALA A 41 10.77 -9.69 -6.60
C ALA A 41 9.76 -9.43 -7.73
N ALA A 42 8.55 -8.97 -7.40
CA ALA A 42 7.52 -8.65 -8.37
C ALA A 42 7.90 -7.48 -9.28
N VAL A 43 8.52 -6.42 -8.71
CA VAL A 43 9.00 -5.27 -9.47
C VAL A 43 10.17 -5.67 -10.38
N ILE A 44 11.10 -6.48 -9.89
CA ILE A 44 12.21 -7.01 -10.73
C ILE A 44 11.65 -7.89 -11.85
N ASN A 45 10.68 -8.77 -11.55
CA ASN A 45 10.02 -9.57 -12.59
C ASN A 45 9.38 -8.68 -13.66
N LEU A 46 8.64 -7.63 -13.26
CA LEU A 46 8.06 -6.68 -14.21
C LEU A 46 9.12 -5.93 -15.03
N ALA A 47 10.26 -5.59 -14.41
CA ALA A 47 11.38 -4.93 -15.07
C ALA A 47 12.03 -5.76 -16.18
N LEU A 48 11.95 -7.09 -16.08
CA LEU A 48 12.56 -8.05 -17.03
C LEU A 48 11.61 -8.49 -18.15
N VAL A 49 10.34 -8.11 -18.08
CA VAL A 49 9.34 -8.47 -19.09
C VAL A 49 9.36 -7.46 -20.24
N ASP A 50 9.37 -7.95 -21.47
CA ASP A 50 9.20 -7.11 -22.66
C ASP A 50 7.70 -6.99 -22.99
N PRO A 51 7.10 -5.80 -22.81
CA PRO A 51 5.69 -5.58 -23.07
C PRO A 51 5.30 -5.71 -24.55
N THR A 52 6.27 -5.62 -25.45
CA THR A 52 6.04 -5.77 -26.89
C THR A 52 6.00 -7.24 -27.33
N ALA A 53 6.67 -8.10 -26.58
CA ALA A 53 6.74 -9.53 -26.85
C ALA A 53 5.57 -10.31 -26.25
N ASP A 54 5.18 -10.00 -24.99
CA ASP A 54 4.12 -10.72 -24.28
C ASP A 54 3.33 -9.77 -23.35
N ILE A 55 2.24 -9.24 -23.89
CA ILE A 55 1.33 -8.34 -23.15
C ILE A 55 0.60 -9.07 -22.01
N ALA A 56 0.31 -10.36 -22.15
CA ALA A 56 -0.39 -11.12 -21.12
C ALA A 56 0.50 -11.36 -19.91
N TRP A 57 1.78 -11.67 -20.14
CA TRP A 57 2.75 -11.79 -19.06
C TRP A 57 3.05 -10.45 -18.40
N THR A 58 3.13 -9.36 -19.17
CA THR A 58 3.25 -8.00 -18.65
C THR A 58 2.08 -7.64 -17.72
N ALA A 59 0.84 -7.91 -18.17
CA ALA A 59 -0.35 -7.67 -17.36
C ALA A 59 -0.36 -8.51 -16.08
N THR A 60 0.03 -9.78 -16.17
CA THR A 60 0.15 -10.66 -15.00
C THR A 60 1.20 -10.15 -14.02
N SER A 61 2.36 -9.72 -14.50
CA SER A 61 3.43 -9.13 -13.68
C SER A 61 2.97 -7.86 -12.98
N ALA A 62 2.22 -6.99 -13.67
CA ALA A 62 1.64 -5.80 -13.07
C ALA A 62 0.61 -6.14 -11.97
N ILE A 63 -0.20 -7.19 -12.14
CA ILE A 63 -1.11 -7.69 -11.11
C ILE A 63 -0.33 -8.22 -9.90
N LEU A 64 0.77 -8.95 -10.11
CA LEU A 64 1.64 -9.43 -9.04
C LEU A 64 2.26 -8.28 -8.23
N VAL A 65 2.74 -7.22 -8.90
CA VAL A 65 3.22 -6.00 -8.23
C VAL A 65 2.11 -5.37 -7.40
N GLY A 66 0.89 -5.25 -7.95
CA GLY A 66 -0.26 -4.73 -7.24
C GLY A 66 -0.63 -5.56 -6.01
N ALA A 67 -0.62 -6.88 -6.11
CA ALA A 67 -0.94 -7.79 -5.00
C ALA A 67 0.15 -7.77 -3.91
N ALA A 68 1.41 -7.80 -4.30
CA ALA A 68 2.54 -7.70 -3.37
C ALA A 68 2.54 -6.33 -2.65
N GLY A 69 2.35 -5.23 -3.39
CA GLY A 69 2.26 -3.88 -2.83
C GLY A 69 1.08 -3.73 -1.88
N ALA A 70 -0.09 -4.24 -2.24
CA ALA A 70 -1.27 -4.23 -1.37
C ALA A 70 -1.05 -5.02 -0.07
N THR A 71 -0.36 -6.18 -0.16
CA THR A 71 0.00 -6.98 1.02
C THR A 71 1.00 -6.25 1.91
N PHE A 72 2.00 -5.61 1.31
CA PHE A 72 2.99 -4.81 2.04
C PHE A 72 2.36 -3.63 2.77
N ASP A 73 1.42 -2.95 2.12
CA ASP A 73 0.65 -1.85 2.71
C ASP A 73 -0.20 -2.29 3.92
N ILE A 74 -0.87 -3.47 3.84
CA ILE A 74 -1.58 -4.06 4.99
C ILE A 74 -0.63 -4.22 6.19
N VAL A 75 0.57 -4.74 5.95
CA VAL A 75 1.55 -4.97 7.03
C VAL A 75 2.06 -3.66 7.62
N ILE A 76 2.36 -2.66 6.78
CA ILE A 76 2.81 -1.34 7.22
C ILE A 76 1.73 -0.67 8.08
N ASP A 77 0.48 -0.71 7.64
CA ASP A 77 -0.65 -0.15 8.38
C ASP A 77 -0.83 -0.83 9.73
N ALA A 78 -0.79 -2.17 9.75
CA ALA A 78 -0.91 -2.93 10.98
C ALA A 78 0.26 -2.66 11.94
N TYR A 79 1.49 -2.63 11.43
CA TYR A 79 2.69 -2.29 12.21
C TYR A 79 2.59 -0.90 12.84
N ARG A 80 2.15 0.09 12.06
CA ARG A 80 1.94 1.47 12.52
C ARG A 80 0.90 1.53 13.65
N ILE A 81 -0.25 0.85 13.46
CA ILE A 81 -1.35 0.85 14.43
C ILE A 81 -0.93 0.16 15.74
N GLU A 82 -0.15 -0.90 15.67
CA GLU A 82 0.32 -1.62 16.85
C GLU A 82 1.50 -0.94 17.56
N THR A 83 2.30 -0.17 16.83
CA THR A 83 3.44 0.57 17.41
C THR A 83 3.01 1.87 18.11
N LEU A 84 2.04 2.58 17.54
CA LEU A 84 1.62 3.89 18.04
C LEU A 84 0.55 3.78 19.14
N LYS A 85 0.65 4.67 20.12
CA LYS A 85 -0.39 4.81 21.15
C LYS A 85 -1.67 5.41 20.53
N PRO A 86 -2.87 5.14 21.10
CA PRO A 86 -4.14 5.63 20.54
C PRO A 86 -4.18 7.12 20.21
N TYR A 87 -3.59 7.97 21.07
CA TYR A 87 -3.55 9.42 20.85
C TYR A 87 -2.57 9.86 19.74
N GLN A 88 -1.65 8.98 19.30
CA GLN A 88 -0.67 9.25 18.25
C GLN A 88 -1.16 8.76 16.87
N LEU A 89 -2.23 7.98 16.79
CA LEU A 89 -2.69 7.37 15.54
C LEU A 89 -3.05 8.41 14.47
N GLY A 90 -3.67 9.52 14.87
CA GLY A 90 -4.00 10.61 13.96
C GLY A 90 -2.75 11.24 13.32
N THR A 91 -1.76 11.59 14.14
CA THR A 91 -0.48 12.14 13.66
C THR A 91 0.26 11.11 12.81
N GLY A 92 0.30 9.85 13.26
CA GLY A 92 0.92 8.75 12.50
C GLY A 92 0.27 8.52 11.13
N SER A 93 -1.06 8.67 11.04
CA SER A 93 -1.77 8.60 9.76
C SER A 93 -1.38 9.75 8.84
N GLY A 94 -1.30 10.97 9.35
CA GLY A 94 -0.82 12.13 8.60
C GLY A 94 0.60 11.94 8.09
N MET A 95 1.53 11.50 8.94
CA MET A 95 2.92 11.21 8.54
C MET A 95 3.01 10.11 7.48
N SER A 96 2.16 9.09 7.55
CA SER A 96 2.09 8.06 6.51
C SER A 96 1.67 8.63 5.16
N GLN A 97 0.72 9.56 5.11
CA GLN A 97 0.30 10.24 3.88
C GLN A 97 1.42 11.11 3.30
N TYR A 98 2.14 11.85 4.15
CA TYR A 98 3.32 12.60 3.69
C TYR A 98 4.41 11.67 3.17
N GLY A 99 4.71 10.58 3.86
CA GLY A 99 5.66 9.58 3.42
C GLY A 99 5.30 8.97 2.06
N TRP A 100 4.01 8.69 1.84
CA TRP A 100 3.52 8.20 0.55
C TRP A 100 3.71 9.24 -0.56
N ARG A 101 3.35 10.51 -0.32
CA ARG A 101 3.52 11.59 -1.31
C ARG A 101 5.00 11.81 -1.67
N ILE A 102 5.86 11.93 -0.65
CA ILE A 102 7.30 12.10 -0.87
C ILE A 102 7.88 10.88 -1.61
N GLY A 103 7.50 9.67 -1.18
CA GLY A 103 7.98 8.43 -1.78
C GLY A 103 7.54 8.27 -3.24
N SER A 104 6.28 8.60 -3.57
CA SER A 104 5.77 8.51 -4.93
C SER A 104 6.44 9.52 -5.86
N THR A 105 6.63 10.76 -5.40
CA THR A 105 7.34 11.80 -6.17
C THR A 105 8.81 11.42 -6.38
N ALA A 106 9.48 10.98 -5.33
CA ALA A 106 10.89 10.56 -5.41
C ALA A 106 11.06 9.34 -6.33
N ALA A 107 10.18 8.35 -6.25
CA ALA A 107 10.22 7.17 -7.11
C ALA A 107 9.94 7.52 -8.57
N GLY A 108 8.94 8.39 -8.82
CA GLY A 108 8.64 8.86 -10.17
C GLY A 108 9.81 9.64 -10.79
N ALA A 109 10.38 10.58 -10.05
CA ALA A 109 11.54 11.35 -10.51
C ALA A 109 12.75 10.44 -10.75
N LEU A 110 13.05 9.50 -9.83
CA LEU A 110 14.12 8.53 -9.99
C LEU A 110 13.91 7.67 -11.24
N ALA A 111 12.69 7.16 -11.44
CA ALA A 111 12.37 6.33 -12.59
C ALA A 111 12.64 7.06 -13.91
N LEU A 112 12.19 8.31 -14.04
CA LEU A 112 12.39 9.12 -15.25
C LEU A 112 13.87 9.43 -15.49
N VAL A 113 14.61 9.83 -14.45
CA VAL A 113 16.04 10.15 -14.57
C VAL A 113 16.85 8.91 -14.94
N VAL A 114 16.54 7.75 -14.35
CA VAL A 114 17.25 6.50 -14.65
C VAL A 114 16.88 5.99 -16.04
N ALA A 115 15.60 6.01 -16.41
CA ALA A 115 15.14 5.58 -17.73
C ALA A 115 15.73 6.45 -18.85
N ALA A 116 15.90 7.77 -18.62
CA ALA A 116 16.51 8.67 -19.60
C ALA A 116 18.02 8.41 -19.83
N ARG A 117 18.71 7.79 -18.86
CA ARG A 117 20.17 7.55 -18.92
C ARG A 117 20.55 6.11 -19.28
N TRP A 118 19.69 5.19 -18.94
CA TRP A 118 19.86 3.73 -19.17
C TRP A 118 18.63 3.20 -19.91
N ASP A 119 17.77 2.50 -19.20
CA ASP A 119 16.52 1.96 -19.73
C ASP A 119 15.44 1.83 -18.64
N TRP A 120 14.23 1.46 -19.04
CA TRP A 120 13.12 1.28 -18.12
C TRP A 120 13.30 0.10 -17.16
N SER A 121 14.00 -0.96 -17.58
CA SER A 121 14.25 -2.12 -16.72
C SER A 121 15.12 -1.73 -15.52
N VAL A 122 16.19 -0.98 -15.77
CA VAL A 122 17.04 -0.45 -14.69
C VAL A 122 16.29 0.53 -13.79
N ALA A 123 15.41 1.36 -14.38
CA ALA A 123 14.58 2.28 -13.62
C ALA A 123 13.64 1.56 -12.64
N TYR A 124 12.95 0.52 -13.09
CA TYR A 124 12.09 -0.29 -12.20
C TYR A 124 12.91 -1.01 -11.12
N MET A 125 14.07 -1.59 -11.45
CA MET A 125 14.94 -2.21 -10.46
C MET A 125 15.41 -1.21 -9.39
N ALA A 126 15.75 0.03 -9.79
CA ALA A 126 16.09 1.08 -8.84
C ALA A 126 14.91 1.45 -7.93
N CYS A 127 13.69 1.51 -8.47
CA CYS A 127 12.48 1.77 -7.71
C CYS A 127 12.15 0.64 -6.70
N ALA A 128 12.54 -0.62 -6.98
CA ALA A 128 12.36 -1.71 -6.03
C ALA A 128 13.04 -1.45 -4.68
N ALA A 129 14.12 -0.66 -4.65
CA ALA A 129 14.83 -0.29 -3.44
C ALA A 129 13.98 0.54 -2.45
N PHE A 130 12.90 1.18 -2.90
CA PHE A 130 11.99 1.94 -2.01
C PHE A 130 11.22 1.05 -1.02
N ALA A 131 11.23 -0.27 -1.19
CA ALA A 131 10.70 -1.19 -0.17
C ALA A 131 11.65 -1.36 1.03
N LEU A 132 12.96 -1.13 0.85
CA LEU A 132 13.98 -1.37 1.88
C LEU A 132 13.81 -0.51 3.15
N PRO A 133 13.48 0.80 3.09
CA PRO A 133 13.33 1.62 4.30
C PRO A 133 12.32 1.05 5.30
N ALA A 134 11.17 0.55 4.85
CA ALA A 134 10.17 -0.04 5.73
C ALA A 134 10.66 -1.36 6.34
N MET A 135 11.32 -2.21 5.54
CA MET A 135 11.92 -3.46 6.01
C MET A 135 13.00 -3.21 7.06
N LEU A 136 13.90 -2.23 6.80
CA LEU A 136 14.95 -1.84 7.74
C LEU A 136 14.38 -1.25 9.02
N THR A 137 13.37 -0.40 8.93
CA THR A 137 12.67 0.15 10.10
C THR A 137 12.08 -0.95 10.96
N ALA A 138 11.42 -1.93 10.36
CA ALA A 138 10.88 -3.07 11.11
C ALA A 138 11.97 -3.93 11.79
N LEU A 139 13.12 -4.10 11.15
CA LEU A 139 14.25 -4.83 11.74
C LEU A 139 14.88 -4.06 12.91
N ILE A 140 15.00 -2.74 12.80
CA ILE A 140 15.63 -1.90 13.83
C ILE A 140 14.70 -1.73 15.03
N MET A 141 13.41 -1.49 14.80
CA MET A 141 12.44 -1.27 15.87
C MET A 141 11.93 -2.58 16.50
N GLY A 142 12.03 -3.69 15.77
CA GLY A 142 11.54 -5.00 16.22
C GLY A 142 10.03 -5.14 16.18
N GLU A 143 9.53 -6.21 16.83
CA GLU A 143 8.09 -6.51 16.89
C GLU A 143 7.37 -5.51 17.80
N PRO A 144 6.27 -4.89 17.34
CA PRO A 144 5.51 -3.96 18.16
C PRO A 144 4.79 -4.67 19.30
N PRO A 145 4.59 -4.00 20.46
CA PRO A 145 3.77 -4.54 21.54
C PRO A 145 2.32 -4.68 21.05
N ARG A 146 1.81 -5.91 21.07
CA ARG A 146 0.43 -6.17 20.67
C ARG A 146 -0.53 -5.61 21.72
N HIS A 147 -1.36 -4.66 21.32
CA HIS A 147 -2.41 -4.11 22.17
C HIS A 147 -3.71 -4.92 22.13
N ARG A 148 -3.82 -5.91 21.24
CA ARG A 148 -4.95 -6.84 21.14
C ARG A 148 -4.46 -8.27 21.19
N ASP A 149 -5.10 -9.07 22.01
CA ASP A 149 -4.88 -10.52 21.97
C ASP A 149 -5.18 -11.03 20.56
N ALA A 150 -4.19 -11.66 19.95
CA ALA A 150 -4.37 -12.28 18.66
C ALA A 150 -5.43 -13.37 18.83
N VAL A 151 -6.63 -13.10 18.35
CA VAL A 151 -7.68 -14.13 18.29
C VAL A 151 -7.14 -15.21 17.35
N GLN A 152 -6.66 -16.30 17.93
CA GLN A 152 -6.26 -17.49 17.18
C GLN A 152 -7.53 -18.10 16.58
N ARG A 153 -7.88 -17.66 15.39
CA ARG A 153 -9.02 -18.18 14.65
C ARG A 153 -8.58 -19.43 13.89
N LYS A 154 -9.15 -20.55 14.25
CA LYS A 154 -8.88 -21.86 13.62
C LYS A 154 -10.10 -22.25 12.78
N GLY A 155 -9.98 -22.16 11.45
CA GLY A 155 -10.93 -22.79 10.53
C GLY A 155 -11.56 -21.87 9.47
N LEU A 156 -12.01 -22.48 8.37
CA LEU A 156 -12.65 -21.80 7.23
C LEU A 156 -14.00 -21.15 7.61
N ALA A 157 -14.72 -21.69 8.59
CA ALA A 157 -15.99 -21.12 9.09
C ALA A 157 -15.78 -19.74 9.74
N GLU A 158 -14.60 -19.47 10.28
CA GLU A 158 -14.25 -18.18 10.89
C GLU A 158 -13.78 -17.13 9.87
N LEU A 159 -13.52 -17.55 8.64
CA LEU A 159 -13.10 -16.68 7.55
C LEU A 159 -14.17 -15.63 7.22
N GLY A 160 -15.43 -16.08 7.08
CA GLY A 160 -16.58 -15.20 6.88
C GLY A 160 -16.74 -14.20 8.03
N ALA A 161 -16.57 -14.66 9.27
CA ALA A 161 -16.62 -13.80 10.46
C ALA A 161 -15.44 -12.82 10.52
N SER A 162 -14.28 -13.20 9.99
CA SER A 162 -13.10 -12.32 9.94
C SER A 162 -13.24 -11.19 8.94
N ILE A 163 -13.92 -11.43 7.83
CA ILE A 163 -14.20 -10.41 6.81
C ILE A 163 -15.41 -9.57 7.24
N ALA A 164 -16.50 -10.20 7.63
CA ALA A 164 -17.74 -9.50 7.96
C ALA A 164 -17.71 -8.83 9.35
N GLY A 165 -16.94 -9.40 10.30
CA GLY A 165 -16.87 -8.92 11.69
C GLY A 165 -16.55 -7.42 11.81
N PRO A 166 -15.48 -6.92 11.19
CA PRO A 166 -15.14 -5.49 11.23
C PRO A 166 -16.25 -4.58 10.66
N PHE A 167 -16.94 -5.01 9.60
CA PHE A 167 -18.06 -4.26 9.03
C PHE A 167 -19.24 -4.23 10.00
N VAL A 168 -19.62 -5.37 10.55
CA VAL A 168 -20.70 -5.46 11.53
C VAL A 168 -20.38 -4.63 12.78
N GLU A 169 -19.16 -4.70 13.28
CA GLU A 169 -18.74 -3.90 14.43
C GLU A 169 -18.76 -2.40 14.10
N PHE A 170 -18.28 -2.01 12.93
CA PHE A 170 -18.33 -0.62 12.49
C PHE A 170 -19.76 -0.08 12.44
N PHE A 171 -20.67 -0.82 11.80
CA PHE A 171 -22.07 -0.39 11.65
C PHE A 171 -22.87 -0.38 12.96
N LYS A 172 -22.39 -1.09 13.99
CA LYS A 172 -22.99 -1.03 15.33
C LYS A 172 -22.61 0.24 16.09
N ARG A 173 -21.59 0.98 15.66
CA ARG A 173 -21.17 2.22 16.33
C ARG A 173 -22.14 3.35 16.04
N SER A 174 -22.49 4.12 17.07
CA SER A 174 -23.26 5.35 16.90
C SER A 174 -22.50 6.33 15.99
N GLY A 175 -23.15 6.81 14.95
CA GLY A 175 -22.55 7.74 14.00
C GLY A 175 -21.79 7.08 12.82
N ALA A 176 -21.76 5.75 12.69
CA ALA A 176 -21.11 5.04 11.60
C ALA A 176 -21.53 5.56 10.21
N TRP A 177 -22.83 5.79 10.02
CA TRP A 177 -23.38 6.34 8.78
C TRP A 177 -22.91 7.77 8.49
N LEU A 178 -22.79 8.61 9.53
CA LEU A 178 -22.25 9.97 9.38
C LEU A 178 -20.79 9.95 8.98
N VAL A 179 -20.01 9.04 9.56
CA VAL A 179 -18.60 8.86 9.19
C VAL A 179 -18.48 8.39 7.74
N LEU A 180 -19.29 7.42 7.31
CA LEU A 180 -19.31 6.97 5.92
C LEU A 180 -19.72 8.08 4.95
N LEU A 181 -20.77 8.82 5.28
CA LEU A 181 -21.20 9.96 4.48
C LEU A 181 -20.11 11.02 4.36
N PHE A 182 -19.44 11.34 5.48
CA PHE A 182 -18.32 12.27 5.49
C PHE A 182 -17.17 11.79 4.58
N ILE A 183 -16.77 10.51 4.70
CA ILE A 183 -15.72 9.92 3.86
C ILE A 183 -16.12 9.97 2.39
N LEU A 184 -17.37 9.62 2.06
CA LEU A 184 -17.87 9.63 0.70
C LEU A 184 -17.86 11.03 0.10
N LEU A 185 -18.40 12.02 0.81
CA LEU A 185 -18.44 13.42 0.35
C LEU A 185 -17.04 14.00 0.18
N HIS A 186 -16.15 13.73 1.16
CA HIS A 186 -14.76 14.16 1.09
C HIS A 186 -14.05 13.54 -0.12
N LYS A 187 -14.22 12.23 -0.33
CA LYS A 187 -13.57 11.52 -1.44
C LYS A 187 -14.09 11.93 -2.81
N ILE A 188 -15.40 12.17 -2.93
CA ILE A 188 -16.00 12.71 -4.17
C ILE A 188 -15.43 14.10 -4.46
N GLY A 189 -15.39 14.98 -3.45
CA GLY A 189 -14.85 16.33 -3.60
C GLY A 189 -13.38 16.33 -4.04
N ASP A 190 -12.54 15.50 -3.41
CA ASP A 190 -11.14 15.32 -3.75
C ASP A 190 -10.95 14.82 -5.19
N THR A 191 -11.70 13.78 -5.57
CA THR A 191 -11.60 13.19 -6.92
C THR A 191 -12.10 14.15 -8.00
N LEU A 192 -13.23 14.81 -7.79
CA LEU A 192 -13.77 15.80 -8.73
C LEU A 192 -12.84 17.03 -8.82
N GLY A 193 -12.29 17.48 -7.69
CA GLY A 193 -11.33 18.59 -7.66
C GLY A 193 -10.12 18.31 -8.53
N GLN A 194 -9.50 17.13 -8.40
CA GLN A 194 -8.35 16.74 -9.22
C GLN A 194 -8.70 16.63 -10.71
N LEU A 195 -9.86 16.07 -11.04
CA LEU A 195 -10.31 15.88 -12.42
C LEU A 195 -10.62 17.22 -13.10
N VAL A 196 -11.32 18.11 -12.38
CA VAL A 196 -11.69 19.44 -12.91
C VAL A 196 -10.48 20.36 -13.00
N LEU A 197 -9.53 20.26 -12.04
CA LEU A 197 -8.33 21.08 -12.05
C LEU A 197 -7.50 20.88 -13.33
N ARG A 198 -7.31 19.63 -13.74
CA ARG A 198 -6.57 19.32 -14.99
C ARG A 198 -7.27 19.88 -16.23
N LEU A 199 -8.59 19.71 -16.29
CA LEU A 199 -9.39 20.27 -17.39
C LEU A 199 -9.31 21.80 -17.43
N LEU A 200 -9.45 22.45 -16.27
CA LEU A 200 -9.36 23.90 -16.12
C LEU A 200 -8.01 24.43 -16.57
N LEU A 201 -6.91 23.82 -16.13
CA LEU A 201 -5.56 24.25 -16.51
C LEU A 201 -5.33 24.10 -18.01
N ASN A 202 -5.84 23.02 -18.61
CA ASN A 202 -5.77 22.83 -20.06
C ASN A 202 -6.60 23.87 -20.83
N ASP A 203 -7.80 24.22 -20.35
CA ASP A 203 -8.65 25.25 -20.93
C ASP A 203 -8.04 26.67 -20.78
N MET A 204 -7.26 26.88 -19.71
CA MET A 204 -6.50 28.14 -19.52
C MET A 204 -5.25 28.22 -20.40
N GLY A 205 -4.96 27.18 -21.19
CA GLY A 205 -3.86 27.17 -22.16
C GLY A 205 -2.50 26.74 -21.56
N TYR A 206 -2.48 26.17 -20.35
CA TYR A 206 -1.25 25.60 -19.80
C TYR A 206 -0.86 24.34 -20.57
N THR A 207 0.42 24.19 -20.84
CA THR A 207 0.98 23.00 -21.47
C THR A 207 1.02 21.82 -20.51
N ASN A 208 1.05 20.60 -21.03
CA ASN A 208 1.15 19.39 -20.20
C ASN A 208 2.39 19.40 -19.29
N ASP A 209 3.48 20.02 -19.72
CA ASP A 209 4.71 20.14 -18.94
C ASP A 209 4.54 21.10 -17.75
N GLU A 210 3.83 22.20 -17.97
CA GLU A 210 3.50 23.16 -16.90
C GLU A 210 2.51 22.55 -15.90
N ILE A 211 1.51 21.80 -16.38
CA ILE A 211 0.55 21.10 -15.52
C ILE A 211 1.26 20.06 -14.66
N ALA A 212 2.22 19.32 -15.20
CA ALA A 212 2.99 18.31 -14.49
C ALA A 212 3.86 18.86 -13.34
N ILE A 213 4.19 20.16 -13.36
CA ILE A 213 4.94 20.80 -12.26
C ILE A 213 4.04 21.08 -11.05
N TRP A 214 2.73 21.25 -11.26
CA TRP A 214 1.76 21.64 -10.23
C TRP A 214 0.94 20.45 -9.67
N ASP A 215 0.98 19.27 -10.30
CA ASP A 215 0.24 18.05 -9.93
C ASP A 215 1.06 17.15 -9.00
#